data_1437c951066cb8d58a1ca663d8f9fdfd
#
_entry.id   1437c951066cb8d58a1ca663d8f9fdfd
#
_cell.length_a   1.000
_cell.length_b   1.000
_cell.length_c   1.000
_cell.angle_alpha   90.00
_cell.angle_beta   90.00
_cell.angle_gamma   90.00
#
_symmetry.space_group_name_H-M   'P 1'
#
loop_
_entity.id
_entity.type
_entity.pdbx_description
1 polymer ?
#
loop_
_entity_poly.entity_id
_entity_poly.type
_entity_poly.pdbx_seq_one_letter_code
_entity_poly.pdbx_strand_id
1 'polypeptide(L)'
;MKLIDNLNHRFGDDIKENLHAGSKLQIAASFFSIYAYAALKQELKNIDGMQFLFTSPTFVPNDVTDKFKKEKREFIIPKFNREDSLYGTEFEIHLRNKLTQKAIAKECAEWIRKKAVFKSNTTNAPMQEFVCVKDNASLFTYMPIQGFTPVGLGYEKGDAVSN
;
A
#
# COMPACT_ATOMS: atom_id res chain seq x y z
N MET A 1 15.97 -18.96 -5.23
CA MET A 1 14.78 -18.54 -4.43
C MET A 1 15.28 -17.97 -3.11
N LYS A 2 14.84 -16.78 -2.71
CA LYS A 2 15.18 -16.13 -1.44
C LYS A 2 13.95 -16.17 -0.54
N LEU A 3 14.12 -16.54 0.72
CA LEU A 3 13.05 -16.50 1.72
C LEU A 3 13.08 -15.12 2.40
N ILE A 4 11.93 -14.46 2.43
CA ILE A 4 11.71 -13.20 3.12
C ILE A 4 10.69 -13.45 4.24
N ASP A 5 11.09 -13.19 5.47
CA ASP A 5 10.30 -13.53 6.67
C ASP A 5 9.73 -12.29 7.40
N ASN A 6 10.06 -11.09 6.91
CA ASN A 6 9.74 -9.82 7.54
C ASN A 6 10.24 -9.65 9.00
N LEU A 7 11.13 -10.51 9.43
CA LEU A 7 11.81 -10.46 10.73
C LEU A 7 13.29 -10.12 10.57
N ASN A 8 14.04 -11.01 9.94
CA ASN A 8 15.46 -10.83 9.63
C ASN A 8 15.67 -10.21 8.25
N HIS A 9 14.82 -10.57 7.30
CA HIS A 9 14.81 -10.06 5.94
C HIS A 9 13.45 -9.46 5.63
N ARG A 10 13.39 -8.13 5.61
CA ARG A 10 12.14 -7.39 5.33
C ARG A 10 11.89 -7.31 3.84
N PHE A 11 10.65 -7.51 3.45
CA PHE A 11 10.23 -7.36 2.05
C PHE A 11 10.47 -5.93 1.54
N GLY A 12 10.16 -4.92 2.37
CA GLY A 12 10.38 -3.52 2.00
C GLY A 12 11.84 -3.18 1.70
N ASP A 13 12.79 -3.77 2.41
CA ASP A 13 14.22 -3.54 2.17
C ASP A 13 14.68 -4.25 0.89
N ASP A 14 14.23 -5.48 0.67
CA ASP A 14 14.57 -6.24 -0.54
C ASP A 14 14.01 -5.58 -1.81
N ILE A 15 12.77 -5.11 -1.76
CA ILE A 15 12.18 -4.41 -2.93
C ILE A 15 12.89 -3.09 -3.22
N LYS A 16 13.37 -2.35 -2.21
CA LYS A 16 14.17 -1.15 -2.41
C LYS A 16 15.46 -1.42 -3.18
N GLU A 17 16.12 -2.52 -2.86
CA GLU A 17 17.35 -2.94 -3.54
C GLU A 17 17.12 -3.27 -5.02
N ASN A 18 15.93 -3.72 -5.37
CA ASN A 18 15.57 -4.16 -6.72
C ASN A 18 14.78 -3.13 -7.54
N LEU A 19 14.35 -2.02 -6.92
CA LEU A 19 13.71 -0.90 -7.62
C LEU A 19 14.77 0.09 -8.12
N HIS A 20 14.97 0.10 -9.43
CA HIS A 20 15.91 1.01 -10.09
C HIS A 20 15.20 1.99 -11.00
N ALA A 21 15.93 3.00 -11.47
CA ALA A 21 15.44 3.91 -12.49
C ALA A 21 15.02 3.10 -13.76
N GLY A 22 13.81 3.37 -14.24
CA GLY A 22 13.24 2.66 -15.39
C GLY A 22 12.56 1.33 -15.08
N SER A 23 12.57 0.88 -13.82
CA SER A 23 11.81 -0.32 -13.42
C SER A 23 10.31 -0.14 -13.63
N LYS A 24 9.62 -1.21 -13.95
CA LYS A 24 8.17 -1.31 -13.97
C LYS A 24 7.72 -2.17 -12.80
N LEU A 25 6.77 -1.65 -12.04
CA LEU A 25 6.24 -2.29 -10.85
C LEU A 25 4.82 -2.80 -11.12
N GLN A 26 4.57 -4.07 -10.85
CA GLN A 26 3.24 -4.68 -10.95
C GLN A 26 2.88 -5.27 -9.60
N ILE A 27 1.73 -4.89 -9.08
CA ILE A 27 1.25 -5.33 -7.77
C ILE A 27 -0.16 -5.88 -7.93
N ALA A 28 -0.38 -7.08 -7.42
CA ALA A 28 -1.71 -7.61 -7.16
C ALA A 28 -1.88 -7.75 -5.65
N ALA A 29 -2.77 -6.98 -5.06
CA ALA A 29 -2.98 -6.96 -3.62
C ALA A 29 -4.40 -6.51 -3.26
N SER A 30 -4.85 -6.89 -2.08
CA SER A 30 -6.13 -6.44 -1.54
C SER A 30 -6.07 -5.01 -1.00
N PHE A 31 -4.87 -4.56 -0.62
CA PHE A 31 -4.67 -3.26 0.04
C PHE A 31 -3.50 -2.46 -0.55
N PHE A 32 -3.73 -1.15 -0.70
CA PHE A 32 -2.71 -0.15 -1.01
C PHE A 32 -2.70 0.93 0.08
N SER A 33 -1.57 1.15 0.71
CA SER A 33 -1.42 2.17 1.75
C SER A 33 -0.56 3.34 1.26
N ILE A 34 -1.00 4.57 1.55
CA ILE A 34 -0.17 5.76 1.34
C ILE A 34 1.13 5.74 2.16
N TYR A 35 1.13 5.03 3.29
CA TYR A 35 2.33 4.86 4.12
C TYR A 35 3.32 3.87 3.52
N ALA A 36 2.84 2.84 2.81
CA ALA A 36 3.72 1.99 2.01
C ALA A 36 4.37 2.78 0.87
N TYR A 37 3.60 3.65 0.20
CA TYR A 37 4.15 4.61 -0.75
C TYR A 37 5.21 5.50 -0.10
N ALA A 38 4.92 6.10 1.05
CA ALA A 38 5.85 6.98 1.76
C ALA A 38 7.16 6.27 2.14
N ALA A 39 7.09 5.00 2.54
CA ALA A 39 8.25 4.18 2.87
C ALA A 39 9.15 3.89 1.67
N LEU A 40 8.59 3.80 0.47
CA LEU A 40 9.29 3.49 -0.79
C LEU A 40 9.40 4.69 -1.74
N LYS A 41 9.04 5.87 -1.31
CA LYS A 41 8.86 7.03 -2.18
C LYS A 41 10.14 7.43 -2.94
N GLN A 42 11.30 7.26 -2.35
CA GLN A 42 12.57 7.60 -3.01
C GLN A 42 12.82 6.71 -4.22
N GLU A 43 12.55 5.42 -4.09
CA GLU A 43 12.70 4.43 -5.15
C GLU A 43 11.57 4.59 -6.18
N LEU A 44 10.34 4.79 -5.73
CA LEU A 44 9.17 4.95 -6.59
C LEU A 44 9.20 6.19 -7.48
N LYS A 45 9.95 7.22 -7.12
CA LYS A 45 10.13 8.41 -7.97
C LYS A 45 10.77 8.09 -9.31
N ASN A 46 11.66 7.11 -9.34
CA ASN A 46 12.52 6.83 -10.48
C ASN A 46 12.02 5.70 -11.37
N ILE A 47 10.96 4.99 -11.00
CA ILE A 47 10.38 3.92 -11.81
C ILE A 47 9.66 4.50 -13.02
N ASP A 48 9.53 3.70 -14.08
CA ASP A 48 8.77 4.08 -15.28
C ASP A 48 7.26 4.12 -15.02
N GLY A 49 6.77 3.20 -14.23
CA GLY A 49 5.36 3.15 -13.90
C GLY A 49 4.98 1.98 -12.99
N MET A 50 3.77 2.07 -12.46
CA MET A 50 3.16 1.04 -11.62
C MET A 50 1.80 0.62 -12.17
N GLN A 51 1.55 -0.67 -12.18
CA GLN A 51 0.23 -1.24 -12.39
C GLN A 51 -0.21 -1.92 -11.09
N PHE A 52 -1.34 -1.51 -10.56
CA PHE A 52 -1.91 -2.07 -9.35
C PHE A 52 -3.26 -2.72 -9.63
N LEU A 53 -3.38 -3.99 -9.32
CA LEU A 53 -4.61 -4.75 -9.43
C LEU A 53 -5.14 -5.09 -8.04
N PHE A 54 -6.30 -4.54 -7.70
CA PHE A 54 -7.00 -4.96 -6.50
C PHE A 54 -7.52 -6.38 -6.67
N THR A 55 -7.09 -7.29 -5.80
CA THR A 55 -7.43 -8.72 -5.87
C THR A 55 -8.88 -9.01 -5.50
N SER A 56 -9.50 -8.12 -4.73
CA SER A 56 -10.92 -8.17 -4.42
C SER A 56 -11.71 -7.18 -5.27
N PRO A 57 -12.97 -7.46 -5.64
CA PRO A 57 -13.78 -6.52 -6.39
C PRO A 57 -13.90 -5.19 -5.64
N THR A 58 -13.48 -4.09 -6.28
CA THR A 58 -13.62 -2.74 -5.70
C THR A 58 -15.03 -2.18 -5.86
N PHE A 59 -15.82 -2.75 -6.77
CA PHE A 59 -17.19 -2.40 -7.00
C PHE A 59 -18.07 -3.60 -6.69
N VAL A 60 -18.60 -3.67 -5.49
CA VAL A 60 -19.65 -4.63 -5.16
C VAL A 60 -20.99 -3.94 -5.39
N PRO A 61 -21.96 -4.62 -6.06
CA PRO A 61 -23.32 -4.08 -6.20
C PRO A 61 -23.89 -3.69 -4.84
N ASN A 62 -24.86 -2.82 -4.84
CA ASN A 62 -25.39 -2.00 -3.74
C ASN A 62 -25.72 -2.66 -2.39
N ASP A 63 -25.57 -3.97 -2.25
CA ASP A 63 -25.93 -4.72 -1.03
C ASP A 63 -24.79 -4.94 -0.04
N VAL A 64 -23.65 -4.35 -0.28
CA VAL A 64 -22.52 -4.48 0.65
C VAL A 64 -22.61 -3.41 1.71
N THR A 65 -22.71 -3.90 2.94
CA THR A 65 -22.80 -3.14 4.17
C THR A 65 -21.87 -1.94 4.21
N ASP A 66 -22.30 -0.87 4.84
CA ASP A 66 -21.55 0.40 5.04
C ASP A 66 -20.11 0.19 5.55
N LYS A 67 -19.84 -0.95 6.17
CA LYS A 67 -18.51 -1.37 6.63
C LYS A 67 -17.52 -1.53 5.47
N PHE A 68 -17.90 -2.19 4.37
CA PHE A 68 -17.06 -2.33 3.19
C PHE A 68 -16.86 -1.02 2.43
N LYS A 69 -17.87 -0.16 2.41
CA LYS A 69 -17.73 1.20 1.85
C LYS A 69 -16.81 2.06 2.71
N LYS A 70 -16.83 1.86 4.01
CA LYS A 70 -15.95 2.53 4.98
C LYS A 70 -14.49 2.10 4.78
N GLU A 71 -14.25 0.80 4.71
CA GLU A 71 -12.92 0.24 4.45
C GLU A 71 -12.35 0.67 3.11
N LYS A 72 -13.16 0.72 2.04
CA LYS A 72 -12.73 1.20 0.72
C LYS A 72 -12.34 2.67 0.69
N ARG A 73 -12.99 3.51 1.48
CA ARG A 73 -12.64 4.94 1.57
C ARG A 73 -11.40 5.17 2.41
N GLU A 74 -11.18 4.36 3.43
CA GLU A 74 -9.97 4.35 4.25
C GLU A 74 -8.74 3.94 3.45
N PHE A 75 -8.94 3.27 2.34
CA PHE A 75 -7.95 2.67 1.49
C PHE A 75 -7.10 3.67 0.70
N ILE A 76 -7.73 4.74 0.21
CA ILE A 76 -7.07 5.77 -0.60
C ILE A 76 -6.76 7.00 0.26
N ILE A 77 -7.55 7.25 1.30
CA ILE A 77 -7.39 8.36 2.22
C ILE A 77 -7.71 7.84 3.61
N PRO A 78 -6.74 7.75 4.53
CA PRO A 78 -7.04 7.34 5.90
C PRO A 78 -8.11 8.26 6.48
N LYS A 79 -9.24 7.66 6.82
CA LYS A 79 -10.27 8.38 7.57
C LYS A 79 -9.75 8.63 8.95
N PHE A 80 -9.69 9.89 9.30
CA PHE A 80 -9.56 10.29 10.68
C PHE A 80 -10.78 9.84 11.46
N ASN A 81 -10.56 9.07 12.52
CA ASN A 81 -11.54 8.98 13.59
C ASN A 81 -11.63 10.37 14.24
N ARG A 82 -12.76 11.03 14.00
CA ARG A 82 -13.06 12.33 14.59
C ARG A 82 -13.27 12.27 16.12
N GLU A 83 -13.16 11.09 16.69
CA GLU A 83 -13.56 10.83 18.08
C GLU A 83 -12.42 10.92 19.10
N ASP A 84 -11.18 11.04 18.65
CA ASP A 84 -10.08 11.23 19.58
C ASP A 84 -10.01 12.69 19.99
N SER A 85 -10.38 12.87 21.22
CA SER A 85 -10.60 14.13 21.90
C SER A 85 -9.39 15.06 21.89
N LEU A 86 -9.67 16.26 21.56
CA LEU A 86 -8.88 17.47 21.54
C LEU A 86 -8.52 17.96 22.94
N TYR A 87 -7.49 17.44 23.60
CA TYR A 87 -7.04 18.01 24.88
C TYR A 87 -5.52 18.15 24.96
N GLY A 88 -5.06 19.39 25.13
CA GLY A 88 -3.69 19.73 25.53
C GLY A 88 -2.61 19.41 24.51
N THR A 89 -1.51 18.82 24.98
CA THR A 89 -0.34 18.44 24.15
C THR A 89 -0.65 17.38 23.11
N GLU A 90 -1.66 16.56 23.33
CA GLU A 90 -2.15 15.58 22.35
C GLU A 90 -2.75 16.26 21.12
N PHE A 91 -3.34 17.43 21.28
CA PHE A 91 -3.87 18.20 20.15
C PHE A 91 -2.78 18.65 19.17
N GLU A 92 -1.65 19.10 19.65
CA GLU A 92 -0.54 19.51 18.77
C GLU A 92 0.08 18.32 18.02
N ILE A 93 0.23 17.19 18.72
CA ILE A 93 0.72 15.93 18.11
C ILE A 93 -0.28 15.47 17.07
N HIS A 94 -1.56 15.52 17.38
CA HIS A 94 -2.65 15.12 16.49
C HIS A 94 -2.72 16.02 15.24
N LEU A 95 -2.56 17.31 15.41
CA LEU A 95 -2.52 18.28 14.31
C LEU A 95 -1.29 18.07 13.42
N ARG A 96 -0.12 17.83 14.00
CA ARG A 96 1.10 17.48 13.24
C ARG A 96 0.89 16.20 12.42
N ASN A 97 0.34 15.18 13.04
CA ASN A 97 0.06 13.92 12.36
C ASN A 97 -0.93 14.11 11.21
N LYS A 98 -1.96 14.92 11.41
CA LYS A 98 -2.92 15.28 10.36
C LYS A 98 -2.26 16.00 9.18
N LEU A 99 -1.42 16.98 9.46
CA LEU A 99 -0.72 17.73 8.41
C LEU A 99 0.25 16.84 7.64
N THR A 100 0.98 15.98 8.35
CA THR A 100 1.90 15.02 7.74
C THR A 100 1.15 14.01 6.86
N GLN A 101 0.05 13.45 7.34
CA GLN A 101 -0.78 12.54 6.55
C GLN A 101 -1.37 13.21 5.32
N LYS A 102 -1.84 14.44 5.45
CA LYS A 102 -2.37 15.23 4.33
C LYS A 102 -1.31 15.49 3.28
N ALA A 103 -0.10 15.82 3.69
CA ALA A 103 1.03 16.01 2.80
C ALA A 103 1.41 14.72 2.07
N ILE A 104 1.51 13.60 2.77
CA ILE A 104 1.76 12.27 2.19
C ILE A 104 0.66 11.89 1.20
N ALA A 105 -0.60 12.07 1.56
CA ALA A 105 -1.74 11.76 0.70
C ALA A 105 -1.72 12.57 -0.59
N LYS A 106 -1.41 13.86 -0.50
CA LYS A 106 -1.28 14.75 -1.66
C LYS A 106 -0.14 14.31 -2.57
N GLU A 107 1.02 14.07 -2.01
CA GLU A 107 2.21 13.64 -2.75
C GLU A 107 1.99 12.28 -3.43
N CYS A 108 1.38 11.34 -2.72
CA CYS A 108 1.00 10.04 -3.26
C CYS A 108 -0.01 10.17 -4.41
N ALA A 109 -1.03 11.01 -4.27
CA ALA A 109 -2.03 11.24 -5.30
C ALA A 109 -1.41 11.85 -6.58
N GLU A 110 -0.48 12.79 -6.44
CA GLU A 110 0.25 13.37 -7.57
C GLU A 110 1.13 12.33 -8.27
N TRP A 111 1.81 11.48 -7.50
CA TRP A 111 2.61 10.40 -8.03
C TRP A 111 1.75 9.36 -8.77
N ILE A 112 0.62 8.96 -8.17
CA ILE A 112 -0.35 8.03 -8.79
C ILE A 112 -0.81 8.55 -10.16
N ARG A 113 -1.20 9.81 -10.25
CA ARG A 113 -1.64 10.41 -11.53
C ARG A 113 -0.58 10.32 -12.62
N LYS A 114 0.68 10.41 -12.26
CA LYS A 114 1.81 10.40 -13.21
C LYS A 114 2.30 9.00 -13.55
N LYS A 115 2.27 8.09 -12.60
CA LYS A 115 3.02 6.83 -12.66
C LYS A 115 2.17 5.58 -12.52
N ALA A 116 0.95 5.66 -11.99
CA ALA A 116 0.21 4.49 -11.60
C ALA A 116 -1.09 4.30 -12.40
N VAL A 117 -1.40 3.04 -12.69
CA VAL A 117 -2.68 2.59 -13.23
C VAL A 117 -3.29 1.60 -12.25
N PHE A 118 -4.49 1.88 -11.77
CA PHE A 118 -5.25 1.01 -10.87
C PHE A 118 -6.35 0.28 -11.62
N LYS A 119 -6.45 -1.01 -11.38
CA LYS A 119 -7.50 -1.89 -11.88
C LYS A 119 -8.06 -2.73 -10.74
N SER A 120 -9.22 -3.31 -10.95
CA SER A 120 -9.85 -4.21 -9.99
C SER A 120 -10.14 -5.56 -10.62
N ASN A 121 -9.98 -6.61 -9.85
CA ASN A 121 -10.51 -7.90 -10.20
C ASN A 121 -12.04 -7.82 -10.23
N THR A 122 -12.61 -8.01 -11.40
CA THR A 122 -14.07 -8.02 -11.60
C THR A 122 -14.67 -9.43 -11.57
N THR A 123 -13.83 -10.43 -11.42
CA THR A 123 -14.23 -11.83 -11.29
C THR A 123 -14.47 -12.17 -9.82
N ASN A 124 -15.27 -13.20 -9.57
CA ASN A 124 -15.43 -13.75 -8.21
C ASN A 124 -14.35 -14.77 -7.85
N ALA A 125 -13.38 -14.98 -8.75
CA ALA A 125 -12.30 -15.90 -8.50
C ALA A 125 -11.24 -15.25 -7.55
N PRO A 126 -10.77 -15.97 -6.54
CA PRO A 126 -9.69 -15.49 -5.69
C PRO A 126 -8.41 -15.34 -6.49
N MET A 127 -7.65 -14.30 -6.18
CA MET A 127 -6.33 -14.04 -6.77
C MET A 127 -5.25 -14.09 -5.71
N GLN A 128 -4.12 -14.68 -6.07
CA GLN A 128 -2.91 -14.64 -5.26
C GLN A 128 -2.35 -13.22 -5.24
N GLU A 129 -1.97 -12.74 -4.07
CA GLU A 129 -1.26 -11.47 -3.94
C GLU A 129 0.22 -11.63 -4.26
N PHE A 130 0.75 -10.73 -5.07
CA PHE A 130 2.16 -10.73 -5.46
C PHE A 130 2.64 -9.31 -5.81
N VAL A 131 3.95 -9.14 -5.80
CA VAL A 131 4.64 -7.99 -6.38
C VAL A 131 5.65 -8.48 -7.40
N CYS A 132 5.68 -7.83 -8.55
CA CYS A 132 6.64 -8.09 -9.61
C CYS A 132 7.38 -6.79 -9.97
N VAL A 133 8.69 -6.84 -9.93
CA VAL A 133 9.59 -5.76 -10.35
C VAL A 133 10.30 -6.21 -11.61
N LYS A 134 10.11 -5.46 -12.68
CA LYS A 134 10.73 -5.74 -13.97
C LYS A 134 11.58 -4.55 -14.40
N ASP A 135 12.82 -4.81 -14.74
CA ASP A 135 13.68 -3.89 -15.46
C ASP A 135 14.14 -4.51 -16.80
N ASN A 136 15.10 -3.88 -17.47
CA ASN A 136 15.59 -4.37 -18.77
C ASN A 136 16.37 -5.68 -18.69
N ALA A 137 16.90 -6.04 -17.52
CA ALA A 137 17.79 -7.19 -17.33
C ALA A 137 17.22 -8.24 -16.38
N SER A 138 16.28 -7.86 -15.52
CA SER A 138 15.87 -8.68 -14.38
C SER A 138 14.36 -8.66 -14.17
N LEU A 139 13.87 -9.76 -13.62
CA LEU A 139 12.49 -9.92 -13.18
C LEU A 139 12.51 -10.52 -11.77
N PHE A 140 12.00 -9.78 -10.80
CA PHE A 140 11.84 -10.23 -9.42
C PHE A 140 10.36 -10.37 -9.09
N THR A 141 9.97 -11.50 -8.55
CA THR A 141 8.60 -11.75 -8.12
C THR A 141 8.59 -12.15 -6.65
N TYR A 142 7.76 -11.45 -5.87
CA TYR A 142 7.54 -11.68 -4.44
C TYR A 142 6.14 -12.24 -4.24
N MET A 143 6.05 -13.42 -3.63
CA MET A 143 4.77 -14.06 -3.34
C MET A 143 4.92 -15.13 -2.25
N PRO A 144 3.91 -15.31 -1.41
CA PRO A 144 2.76 -14.42 -1.23
C PRO A 144 3.16 -13.11 -0.54
N ILE A 145 2.35 -12.07 -0.69
CA ILE A 145 2.46 -10.85 0.10
C ILE A 145 1.19 -10.61 0.92
N GLN A 146 1.24 -9.70 1.87
CA GLN A 146 0.11 -9.32 2.73
C GLN A 146 -0.28 -7.86 2.51
N GLY A 147 -0.86 -7.57 1.35
CA GLY A 147 -1.18 -6.21 0.96
C GLY A 147 0.07 -5.35 0.69
N PHE A 148 -0.14 -4.21 0.08
CA PHE A 148 0.89 -3.19 -0.08
C PHE A 148 0.78 -2.14 1.04
N THR A 149 1.21 -2.55 2.22
CA THR A 149 1.07 -1.82 3.49
C THR A 149 2.39 -1.84 4.26
N PRO A 150 2.59 -0.94 5.26
CA PRO A 150 3.79 -0.99 6.11
C PRO A 150 3.98 -2.34 6.81
N VAL A 151 2.88 -2.97 7.22
CA VAL A 151 2.89 -4.32 7.80
C VAL A 151 3.36 -5.34 6.77
N GLY A 152 2.78 -5.32 5.57
CA GLY A 152 3.17 -6.20 4.47
C GLY A 152 4.63 -6.02 4.05
N LEU A 153 5.14 -4.79 4.11
CA LEU A 153 6.56 -4.48 3.86
C LEU A 153 7.51 -4.90 5.00
N GLY A 154 6.97 -5.28 6.16
CA GLY A 154 7.75 -5.65 7.34
C GLY A 154 8.27 -4.48 8.16
N TYR A 155 7.75 -3.27 7.96
CA TYR A 155 8.14 -2.07 8.70
C TYR A 155 7.33 -1.86 9.97
N GLU A 156 6.17 -2.46 10.06
CA GLU A 156 5.31 -2.47 11.25
C GLU A 156 4.93 -3.90 11.61
N LYS A 157 4.70 -4.13 12.90
CA LYS A 157 4.15 -5.41 13.36
C LYS A 157 2.65 -5.39 13.08
N GLY A 158 2.16 -6.43 12.44
CA GLY A 158 0.72 -6.68 12.35
C GLY A 158 0.18 -6.96 13.75
N ASP A 159 -1.03 -6.48 14.03
CA ASP A 159 -1.73 -6.88 15.24
C ASP A 159 -1.87 -8.41 15.20
N ALA A 160 -1.33 -9.06 16.23
CA ALA A 160 -1.57 -10.48 16.41
C ALA A 160 -3.08 -10.63 16.57
N VAL A 161 -3.71 -11.26 15.59
CA VAL A 161 -5.10 -11.69 15.73
C VAL A 161 -5.10 -12.65 16.91
N SER A 162 -5.51 -12.16 18.06
CA SER A 162 -5.76 -13.00 19.22
C SER A 162 -6.92 -13.92 18.86
N ASN A 163 -6.61 -15.16 18.59
CA ASN A 163 -7.59 -16.23 18.53
C ASN A 163 -8.19 -16.47 19.90
#